data_590a339e1b721310ce667763105108d8
#
_entry.id   590a339e1b721310ce667763105108d8
#
_cell.length_a   1.000
_cell.length_b   1.000
_cell.length_c   1.000
_cell.angle_alpha   90.00
_cell.angle_beta   90.00
_cell.angle_gamma   90.00
#
_symmetry.space_group_name_H-M   'P 1'
#
loop_
_entity.id
_entity.type
_entity.pdbx_description
1 polymer ?
#
loop_
_entity_poly.entity_id
_entity_poly.type
_entity_poly.pdbx_seq_one_letter_code
_entity_poly.pdbx_strand_id
1 'polypeptide(L)'
;MNRRRALQTMLAAGTTCLGLGLNQGAFAASPGFEVRDIRSIGQPTDRYYGWPTLAKRANGELLVVASGGRHRHVCPFGRVDLIQSADNGDSWSFARTIYDGPIDDRDAGLIETPSGTLLATTFTSLAYLPTYKKALETAGSNAPSMSADELAQWKGAHGRLPEGEHEKHLGTWMIRSEDGGISWGAPYRVPLNSPHGPVVISKGRLLYAGKALWTDDNRVGVCQSTDDGKTWQWLSDIPTREGDNHREYHELHAVEAASGRLIVQIRNHNSPNAGETLQSHSDDGGQTWTVPRSIGVWGLPSHLLKLQDGRLLMSYGHRRAPLGIQVRLSEDNGDTWSEPIILYGDGASGDLGYPSTIQFDDGSLCTVWYEVVKGSPLSQLRAARWKLV
;
A
#
# COMPACT_ATOMS: atom_id res chain seq x y z
N MET A 1 17.96 57.67 8.75
CA MET A 1 17.90 58.58 7.59
C MET A 1 17.21 57.88 6.45
N ASN A 2 16.11 58.51 6.02
CA ASN A 2 15.23 58.09 4.91
C ASN A 2 15.94 58.03 3.56
N ARG A 3 15.50 57.09 2.67
CA ARG A 3 15.03 57.49 1.34
C ARG A 3 14.31 56.35 0.62
N ARG A 4 13.13 56.76 0.24
CA ARG A 4 12.07 56.13 -0.56
C ARG A 4 12.39 56.15 -2.06
N ARG A 5 11.75 55.19 -2.77
CA ARG A 5 11.11 55.23 -4.12
C ARG A 5 11.95 55.57 -5.36
N ALA A 6 11.83 54.67 -6.33
CA ALA A 6 11.43 55.05 -7.71
C ALA A 6 10.84 53.82 -8.45
N LEU A 7 9.58 53.97 -8.87
CA LEU A 7 8.93 53.26 -9.97
C LEU A 7 9.58 53.67 -11.30
N GLN A 8 9.80 52.72 -12.20
CA GLN A 8 9.79 53.04 -13.64
C GLN A 8 9.15 51.88 -14.44
N THR A 9 8.08 52.27 -15.12
CA THR A 9 7.32 51.59 -16.16
C THR A 9 8.16 51.51 -17.45
N MET A 10 8.23 50.36 -18.13
CA MET A 10 8.55 50.32 -19.55
C MET A 10 7.70 49.31 -20.29
N LEU A 11 7.22 49.77 -21.42
CA LEU A 11 6.27 49.24 -22.37
C LEU A 11 6.75 47.96 -23.08
N ALA A 12 5.74 47.27 -23.59
CA ALA A 12 5.72 46.08 -24.41
C ALA A 12 6.52 46.17 -25.72
N ALA A 13 7.13 45.01 -26.09
CA ALA A 13 7.37 44.66 -27.47
C ALA A 13 6.97 43.18 -27.64
N GLY A 14 5.95 42.93 -28.45
CA GLY A 14 5.45 41.61 -28.73
C GLY A 14 6.42 40.81 -29.62
N THR A 15 6.64 39.57 -29.22
CA THR A 15 7.21 38.54 -30.10
C THR A 15 6.28 37.34 -30.07
N THR A 16 5.60 37.11 -31.18
CA THR A 16 4.73 35.96 -31.43
C THR A 16 5.61 34.73 -31.59
N CYS A 17 5.74 33.90 -30.55
CA CYS A 17 6.23 32.55 -30.67
C CYS A 17 5.03 31.62 -30.88
N LEU A 18 4.97 30.97 -32.02
CA LEU A 18 4.11 29.82 -32.27
C LEU A 18 4.55 28.68 -31.34
N GLY A 19 3.83 28.54 -30.23
CA GLY A 19 3.99 27.42 -29.31
C GLY A 19 3.22 26.22 -29.81
N LEU A 20 3.93 25.15 -30.10
CA LEU A 20 3.37 23.79 -30.21
C LEU A 20 2.73 23.47 -28.87
N GLY A 21 1.41 23.37 -28.86
CA GLY A 21 0.62 23.02 -27.70
C GLY A 21 0.92 21.59 -27.24
N LEU A 22 1.71 21.44 -26.20
CA LEU A 22 1.68 20.26 -25.36
C LEU A 22 0.33 20.29 -24.63
N ASN A 23 -0.53 19.36 -24.94
CA ASN A 23 -1.79 19.12 -24.26
C ASN A 23 -1.47 18.71 -22.81
N GLN A 24 -1.30 19.67 -21.91
CA GLN A 24 -1.33 19.43 -20.47
C GLN A 24 -2.79 19.15 -20.15
N GLY A 25 -3.11 17.88 -19.91
CA GLY A 25 -4.41 17.50 -19.38
C GLY A 25 -4.71 18.37 -18.16
N ALA A 26 -5.77 19.17 -18.24
CA ALA A 26 -6.19 20.02 -17.14
C ALA A 26 -6.65 19.11 -15.99
N PHE A 27 -5.90 19.11 -14.88
CA PHE A 27 -6.35 18.51 -13.64
C PHE A 27 -7.53 19.32 -13.10
N ALA A 28 -8.56 18.63 -12.61
CA ALA A 28 -9.65 19.28 -11.89
C ALA A 28 -9.11 19.88 -10.58
N ALA A 29 -9.66 21.02 -10.16
CA ALA A 29 -9.30 21.64 -8.89
C ALA A 29 -9.53 20.64 -7.74
N SER A 30 -8.64 20.61 -6.75
CA SER A 30 -8.85 19.78 -5.56
C SER A 30 -9.98 20.37 -4.71
N PRO A 31 -10.92 19.56 -4.23
CA PRO A 31 -11.92 20.00 -3.26
C PRO A 31 -11.25 20.41 -1.94
N GLY A 32 -11.94 21.22 -1.15
CA GLY A 32 -11.53 21.50 0.21
C GLY A 32 -11.51 20.23 1.06
N PHE A 33 -10.65 20.19 2.08
CA PHE A 33 -10.61 19.09 3.04
C PHE A 33 -10.27 19.61 4.43
N GLU A 34 -10.64 18.84 5.44
CA GLU A 34 -10.39 19.18 6.83
C GLU A 34 -9.86 17.96 7.56
N VAL A 35 -8.66 18.07 8.15
CA VAL A 35 -8.07 17.02 8.98
C VAL A 35 -8.46 17.27 10.43
N ARG A 36 -9.15 16.32 11.06
CA ARG A 36 -9.55 16.38 12.46
C ARG A 36 -8.35 16.12 13.39
N ASP A 37 -7.63 15.02 13.12
CA ASP A 37 -6.47 14.62 13.91
C ASP A 37 -5.58 13.62 13.16
N ILE A 38 -4.32 13.53 13.61
CA ILE A 38 -3.36 12.52 13.19
C ILE A 38 -2.70 11.95 14.44
N ARG A 39 -2.75 10.63 14.60
CA ARG A 39 -2.21 9.95 15.80
C ARG A 39 -1.47 8.65 15.43
N SER A 40 -0.61 8.18 16.33
CA SER A 40 -0.07 6.82 16.29
C SER A 40 -1.10 5.85 16.84
N ILE A 41 -1.14 4.63 16.31
CA ILE A 41 -2.13 3.61 16.68
C ILE A 41 -1.47 2.34 17.20
N GLY A 42 -2.06 1.77 18.20
CA GLY A 42 -2.09 0.41 18.79
C GLY A 42 -0.87 -0.51 18.77
N GLN A 43 0.33 -0.03 18.45
CA GLN A 43 1.53 -0.87 18.31
C GLN A 43 2.52 -0.69 19.47
N PRO A 44 3.38 -1.67 19.75
CA PRO A 44 4.55 -1.50 20.60
C PRO A 44 5.53 -0.48 20.01
N THR A 45 6.07 0.41 20.85
CA THR A 45 6.99 1.48 20.43
C THR A 45 8.45 1.01 20.24
N ASP A 46 8.76 -0.21 20.66
CA ASP A 46 10.08 -0.85 20.57
C ASP A 46 10.21 -1.78 19.35
N ARG A 47 9.22 -1.76 18.44
CA ARG A 47 9.21 -2.56 17.23
C ARG A 47 8.86 -1.71 16.01
N TYR A 48 9.43 -2.10 14.88
CA TYR A 48 9.11 -1.55 13.58
C TYR A 48 7.84 -2.21 13.02
N TYR A 49 6.89 -1.40 12.55
CA TYR A 49 5.66 -1.82 11.87
C TYR A 49 5.59 -1.17 10.50
N GLY A 50 5.12 -1.91 9.50
CA GLY A 50 4.99 -1.37 8.15
C GLY A 50 3.86 -2.01 7.35
N TRP A 51 3.56 -1.36 6.23
CA TRP A 51 2.65 -1.86 5.20
C TRP A 51 1.25 -2.21 5.72
N PRO A 52 0.54 -1.24 6.35
CA PRO A 52 -0.77 -1.50 6.92
C PRO A 52 -1.86 -1.57 5.86
N THR A 53 -2.91 -2.31 6.18
CA THR A 53 -4.21 -2.24 5.49
C THR A 53 -5.31 -2.06 6.52
N LEU A 54 -6.21 -1.11 6.24
CA LEU A 54 -7.38 -0.78 7.03
C LEU A 54 -8.63 -1.36 6.36
N ALA A 55 -9.44 -2.08 7.11
CA ALA A 55 -10.77 -2.52 6.71
C ALA A 55 -11.81 -2.02 7.71
N LYS A 56 -12.99 -1.62 7.20
CA LYS A 56 -14.19 -1.37 8.00
C LYS A 56 -15.12 -2.55 7.85
N ARG A 57 -15.51 -3.16 8.97
CA ARG A 57 -16.46 -4.27 9.00
C ARG A 57 -17.91 -3.78 8.86
N ALA A 58 -18.78 -4.69 8.47
CA ALA A 58 -20.23 -4.41 8.37
C ALA A 58 -20.85 -3.98 9.72
N ASN A 59 -20.28 -4.40 10.85
CA ASN A 59 -20.70 -3.99 12.21
C ASN A 59 -20.11 -2.62 12.65
N GLY A 60 -19.33 -1.95 11.78
CA GLY A 60 -18.70 -0.65 12.05
C GLY A 60 -17.30 -0.73 12.68
N GLU A 61 -16.86 -1.90 13.13
CA GLU A 61 -15.52 -2.09 13.69
C GLU A 61 -14.44 -1.84 12.64
N LEU A 62 -13.35 -1.20 13.05
CA LEU A 62 -12.18 -1.00 12.21
C LEU A 62 -11.11 -2.02 12.56
N LEU A 63 -10.50 -2.60 11.52
CA LEU A 63 -9.42 -3.55 11.63
C LEU A 63 -8.22 -3.04 10.84
N VAL A 64 -7.04 -3.06 11.44
CA VAL A 64 -5.77 -2.79 10.77
C VAL A 64 -4.89 -4.01 10.88
N VAL A 65 -4.46 -4.56 9.76
CA VAL A 65 -3.37 -5.54 9.73
C VAL A 65 -2.09 -4.86 9.24
N ALA A 66 -0.95 -5.32 9.75
CA ALA A 66 0.36 -4.82 9.33
C ALA A 66 1.42 -5.89 9.51
N SER A 67 2.53 -5.79 8.78
CA SER A 67 3.73 -6.57 9.10
C SER A 67 4.39 -5.95 10.32
N GLY A 68 4.30 -6.65 11.44
CA GLY A 68 4.73 -6.19 12.75
C GLY A 68 5.84 -7.02 13.38
N GLY A 69 6.17 -6.70 14.64
CA GLY A 69 7.18 -7.42 15.42
C GLY A 69 8.61 -7.25 14.95
N ARG A 70 8.87 -6.40 14.00
CA ARG A 70 10.13 -6.25 13.28
C ARG A 70 11.17 -5.45 14.07
N HIS A 71 12.46 -5.71 13.84
CA HIS A 71 13.54 -4.89 14.36
C HIS A 71 13.84 -3.70 13.45
N ARG A 72 13.62 -3.85 12.14
CA ARG A 72 13.85 -2.84 11.09
C ARG A 72 13.07 -3.21 9.84
N HIS A 73 13.14 -2.36 8.83
CA HIS A 73 12.44 -2.53 7.54
C HIS A 73 12.65 -3.91 6.90
N VAL A 74 13.86 -4.47 6.96
CA VAL A 74 14.18 -5.84 6.50
C VAL A 74 14.84 -6.60 7.64
N CYS A 75 14.19 -7.66 8.13
CA CYS A 75 14.66 -8.53 9.20
C CYS A 75 13.88 -9.86 9.17
N PRO A 76 14.36 -10.91 9.89
CA PRO A 76 13.69 -12.22 9.86
C PRO A 76 12.47 -12.36 10.79
N PHE A 77 11.95 -11.27 11.37
CA PHE A 77 10.94 -11.31 12.44
C PHE A 77 9.56 -10.83 12.00
N GLY A 78 9.37 -10.56 10.70
CA GLY A 78 8.08 -10.10 10.20
C GLY A 78 6.99 -11.13 10.47
N ARG A 79 5.84 -10.65 10.96
CA ARG A 79 4.63 -11.41 11.22
C ARG A 79 3.41 -10.55 10.93
N VAL A 80 2.25 -11.14 10.78
CA VAL A 80 1.00 -10.39 10.59
C VAL A 80 0.37 -10.10 11.95
N ASP A 81 0.33 -8.83 12.30
CA ASP A 81 -0.32 -8.34 13.52
C ASP A 81 -1.63 -7.62 13.17
N LEU A 82 -2.66 -7.77 14.03
CA LEU A 82 -3.97 -7.15 13.94
C LEU A 82 -4.18 -6.14 15.07
N ILE A 83 -4.73 -4.98 14.74
CA ILE A 83 -5.12 -3.90 15.64
C ILE A 83 -6.58 -3.57 15.36
N GLN A 84 -7.38 -3.31 16.38
CA GLN A 84 -8.83 -3.12 16.27
C GLN A 84 -9.27 -1.82 16.93
N SER A 85 -10.34 -1.22 16.40
CA SER A 85 -11.07 -0.11 17.01
C SER A 85 -12.58 -0.35 16.92
N ALA A 86 -13.27 -0.18 18.02
CA ALA A 86 -14.74 -0.30 18.12
C ALA A 86 -15.45 1.06 18.24
N ASP A 87 -14.71 2.17 18.17
CA ASP A 87 -15.17 3.54 18.39
C ASP A 87 -14.80 4.48 17.25
N ASN A 88 -14.86 3.97 16.00
CA ASN A 88 -14.53 4.72 14.77
C ASN A 88 -13.09 5.28 14.76
N GLY A 89 -12.14 4.61 15.41
CA GLY A 89 -10.73 5.00 15.43
C GLY A 89 -10.37 6.03 16.49
N ASP A 90 -11.25 6.31 17.45
CA ASP A 90 -10.95 7.18 18.59
C ASP A 90 -9.98 6.48 19.56
N SER A 91 -10.11 5.16 19.74
CA SER A 91 -9.12 4.33 20.42
C SER A 91 -8.81 3.05 19.66
N TRP A 92 -7.66 2.45 19.96
CA TRP A 92 -7.16 1.26 19.28
C TRP A 92 -6.63 0.25 20.28
N SER A 93 -6.91 -1.03 20.03
CA SER A 93 -6.33 -2.12 20.81
C SER A 93 -4.81 -2.18 20.64
N PHE A 94 -4.11 -2.89 21.52
CA PHE A 94 -2.76 -3.32 21.25
C PHE A 94 -2.74 -4.33 20.10
N ALA A 95 -1.63 -4.34 19.37
CA ALA A 95 -1.41 -5.31 18.30
C ALA A 95 -1.37 -6.74 18.86
N ARG A 96 -2.09 -7.66 18.19
CA ARG A 96 -2.00 -9.10 18.45
C ARG A 96 -1.59 -9.83 17.17
N THR A 97 -0.74 -10.81 17.30
CA THR A 97 -0.30 -11.63 16.18
C THR A 97 -1.43 -12.56 15.74
N ILE A 98 -1.74 -12.54 14.45
CA ILE A 98 -2.70 -13.45 13.82
C ILE A 98 -2.02 -14.49 12.93
N TYR A 99 -0.79 -14.23 12.49
CA TYR A 99 0.03 -15.18 11.76
C TYR A 99 1.52 -14.87 11.95
N ASP A 100 2.34 -15.89 12.20
CA ASP A 100 3.80 -15.84 12.29
C ASP A 100 4.34 -17.08 11.55
N GLY A 101 4.79 -16.86 10.34
CA GLY A 101 5.34 -17.91 9.47
C GLY A 101 6.76 -18.32 9.89
N PRO A 102 7.29 -19.36 9.24
CA PRO A 102 8.64 -19.84 9.56
C PRO A 102 9.75 -18.90 9.09
N ILE A 103 9.46 -17.97 8.17
CA ILE A 103 10.37 -16.94 7.65
C ILE A 103 9.67 -15.59 7.65
N ASP A 104 10.37 -14.51 7.25
CA ASP A 104 9.86 -13.12 7.26
C ASP A 104 8.52 -12.97 6.51
N ASP A 105 7.42 -12.68 7.24
CA ASP A 105 6.11 -12.35 6.68
C ASP A 105 6.03 -10.85 6.41
N ARG A 106 5.69 -10.48 5.16
CA ARG A 106 5.70 -9.10 4.68
C ARG A 106 4.37 -8.72 4.08
N ASP A 107 4.11 -7.43 4.08
CA ASP A 107 2.91 -6.79 3.59
C ASP A 107 1.62 -7.52 4.02
N ALA A 108 0.70 -6.81 4.59
CA ALA A 108 -0.52 -7.42 5.09
C ALA A 108 -1.74 -6.73 4.51
N GLY A 109 -2.50 -7.48 3.69
CA GLY A 109 -3.80 -7.05 3.17
C GLY A 109 -4.94 -7.58 4.01
N LEU A 110 -6.08 -6.89 3.99
CA LEU A 110 -7.27 -7.29 4.74
C LEU A 110 -8.56 -6.85 4.06
N ILE A 111 -9.53 -7.76 3.96
CA ILE A 111 -10.92 -7.40 3.65
C ILE A 111 -11.90 -8.19 4.52
N GLU A 112 -13.12 -7.66 4.68
CA GLU A 112 -14.31 -8.43 5.05
C GLU A 112 -15.12 -8.73 3.79
N THR A 113 -15.44 -10.00 3.57
CA THR A 113 -16.28 -10.43 2.45
C THR A 113 -17.75 -10.16 2.74
N PRO A 114 -18.66 -10.21 1.74
CA PRO A 114 -20.09 -10.06 1.97
C PRO A 114 -20.71 -11.07 2.93
N SER A 115 -20.08 -12.22 3.13
CA SER A 115 -20.50 -13.23 4.11
C SER A 115 -20.02 -12.95 5.54
N GLY A 116 -19.20 -11.89 5.74
CA GLY A 116 -18.59 -11.56 7.03
C GLY A 116 -17.27 -12.29 7.31
N THR A 117 -16.77 -13.09 6.36
CA THR A 117 -15.44 -13.70 6.47
C THR A 117 -14.36 -12.65 6.33
N LEU A 118 -13.37 -12.67 7.21
CA LEU A 118 -12.15 -11.87 7.06
C LEU A 118 -11.10 -12.66 6.29
N LEU A 119 -10.49 -12.01 5.31
CA LEU A 119 -9.37 -12.54 4.54
C LEU A 119 -8.16 -11.65 4.76
N ALA A 120 -7.09 -12.20 5.33
CA ALA A 120 -5.81 -11.50 5.46
C ALA A 120 -4.75 -12.14 4.55
N THR A 121 -3.96 -11.30 3.88
CA THR A 121 -2.92 -11.74 2.95
C THR A 121 -1.54 -11.38 3.47
N THR A 122 -0.54 -12.16 3.09
CA THR A 122 0.86 -11.87 3.30
C THR A 122 1.71 -12.58 2.25
N PHE A 123 2.95 -12.18 2.08
CA PHE A 123 3.95 -12.97 1.36
C PHE A 123 5.19 -13.16 2.23
N THR A 124 5.93 -14.20 1.96
CA THR A 124 7.16 -14.52 2.70
C THR A 124 8.40 -14.12 1.92
N SER A 125 9.46 -13.76 2.64
CA SER A 125 10.67 -13.20 2.04
C SER A 125 11.94 -13.68 2.74
N LEU A 126 13.00 -13.80 1.95
CA LEU A 126 14.37 -14.03 2.42
C LEU A 126 15.26 -12.80 2.15
N ALA A 127 14.67 -11.61 1.96
CA ALA A 127 15.39 -10.37 1.69
C ALA A 127 16.39 -9.99 2.80
N TYR A 128 16.26 -10.56 4.01
CA TYR A 128 17.19 -10.35 5.11
C TYR A 128 18.52 -11.11 4.95
N LEU A 129 18.61 -12.15 4.10
CA LEU A 129 19.78 -13.02 3.99
C LEU A 129 21.09 -12.28 3.67
N PRO A 130 21.16 -11.30 2.74
CA PRO A 130 22.40 -10.57 2.48
C PRO A 130 22.94 -9.87 3.72
N THR A 131 22.06 -9.22 4.50
CA THR A 131 22.43 -8.56 5.75
C THR A 131 22.87 -9.57 6.81
N TYR A 132 22.18 -10.69 6.91
CA TYR A 132 22.51 -11.77 7.85
C TYR A 132 23.88 -12.40 7.53
N LYS A 133 24.15 -12.73 6.26
CA LYS A 133 25.44 -13.27 5.80
C LYS A 133 26.58 -12.31 6.10
N LYS A 134 26.41 -11.02 5.78
CA LYS A 134 27.40 -9.98 6.11
C LYS A 134 27.65 -9.89 7.61
N ALA A 135 26.61 -10.01 8.44
CA ALA A 135 26.74 -9.99 9.89
C ALA A 135 27.53 -11.22 10.42
N LEU A 136 27.34 -12.39 9.84
CA LEU A 136 28.14 -13.58 10.16
C LEU A 136 29.63 -13.41 9.80
N GLU A 137 29.89 -12.88 8.60
CA GLU A 137 31.24 -12.65 8.09
C GLU A 137 32.03 -11.63 8.94
N THR A 138 31.36 -10.60 9.46
CA THR A 138 31.98 -9.52 10.23
C THR A 138 31.94 -9.76 11.75
N ALA A 139 31.34 -10.84 12.21
CA ALA A 139 31.26 -11.18 13.63
C ALA A 139 32.66 -11.33 14.24
N GLY A 140 32.89 -10.67 15.38
CA GLY A 140 34.20 -10.68 16.07
C GLY A 140 35.29 -9.81 15.45
N SER A 141 35.01 -9.08 14.36
CA SER A 141 35.92 -8.10 13.79
C SER A 141 35.87 -6.77 14.58
N ASN A 142 36.82 -5.87 14.30
CA ASN A 142 36.85 -4.54 14.90
C ASN A 142 35.70 -3.61 14.45
N ALA A 143 34.96 -3.99 13.40
CA ALA A 143 33.82 -3.24 12.84
C ALA A 143 32.72 -4.18 12.42
N PRO A 144 32.01 -4.81 13.38
CA PRO A 144 30.90 -5.72 13.05
C PRO A 144 29.75 -4.93 12.45
N SER A 145 29.09 -5.51 11.43
CA SER A 145 27.93 -4.89 10.76
C SER A 145 26.63 -5.00 11.57
N MET A 146 26.65 -5.76 12.65
CA MET A 146 25.52 -5.99 13.56
C MET A 146 26.06 -6.26 14.98
N SER A 147 25.32 -5.86 16.01
CA SER A 147 25.68 -6.19 17.39
C SER A 147 25.63 -7.70 17.64
N ALA A 148 26.39 -8.18 18.63
CA ALA A 148 26.40 -9.59 18.98
C ALA A 148 25.01 -10.10 19.42
N ASP A 149 24.29 -9.29 20.19
CA ASP A 149 22.94 -9.62 20.67
C ASP A 149 21.94 -9.70 19.52
N GLU A 150 21.95 -8.72 18.61
CA GLU A 150 21.07 -8.74 17.43
C GLU A 150 21.40 -9.93 16.54
N LEU A 151 22.70 -10.20 16.30
CA LEU A 151 23.10 -11.36 15.50
C LEU A 151 22.66 -12.68 16.15
N ALA A 152 22.74 -12.81 17.47
CA ALA A 152 22.25 -13.98 18.19
C ALA A 152 20.73 -14.18 17.98
N GLN A 153 19.93 -13.10 18.03
CA GLN A 153 18.53 -13.16 17.75
C GLN A 153 18.23 -13.55 16.29
N TRP A 154 18.96 -12.99 15.34
CA TRP A 154 18.81 -13.36 13.92
C TRP A 154 19.21 -14.81 13.65
N LYS A 155 20.26 -15.33 14.30
CA LYS A 155 20.61 -16.75 14.26
C LYS A 155 19.47 -17.62 14.78
N GLY A 156 18.85 -17.24 15.89
CA GLY A 156 17.69 -17.94 16.45
C GLY A 156 16.51 -17.96 15.50
N ALA A 157 16.18 -16.81 14.88
CA ALA A 157 15.08 -16.73 13.92
C ALA A 157 15.37 -17.53 12.63
N HIS A 158 16.57 -17.40 12.07
CA HIS A 158 16.98 -18.15 10.89
C HIS A 158 17.06 -19.66 11.17
N GLY A 159 17.52 -20.04 12.35
CA GLY A 159 17.63 -21.44 12.77
C GLY A 159 16.32 -22.13 13.12
N ARG A 160 15.15 -21.47 12.96
CA ARG A 160 13.84 -22.13 13.07
C ARG A 160 13.64 -23.23 12.02
N LEU A 161 14.32 -23.11 10.88
CA LEU A 161 14.31 -24.08 9.80
C LEU A 161 15.72 -24.69 9.61
N PRO A 162 15.82 -25.95 9.20
CA PRO A 162 17.07 -26.54 8.73
C PRO A 162 17.63 -25.76 7.52
N GLU A 163 18.93 -25.86 7.32
CA GLU A 163 19.58 -25.29 6.14
C GLU A 163 18.99 -25.89 4.84
N GLY A 164 18.73 -25.04 3.86
CA GLY A 164 18.12 -25.43 2.57
C GLY A 164 16.60 -25.60 2.59
N GLU A 165 15.94 -25.42 3.73
CA GLU A 165 14.46 -25.51 3.80
C GLU A 165 13.77 -24.14 3.60
N HIS A 166 14.48 -23.02 3.77
CA HIS A 166 13.90 -21.67 3.78
C HIS A 166 13.19 -21.32 2.47
N GLU A 167 13.77 -21.67 1.33
CA GLU A 167 13.22 -21.37 0.00
C GLU A 167 11.86 -22.06 -0.24
N LYS A 168 11.61 -23.22 0.40
CA LYS A 168 10.33 -23.95 0.28
C LYS A 168 9.17 -23.18 0.94
N HIS A 169 9.48 -22.27 1.84
CA HIS A 169 8.51 -21.43 2.53
C HIS A 169 8.27 -20.09 1.85
N LEU A 170 8.97 -19.79 0.74
CA LEU A 170 8.62 -18.66 -0.10
C LEU A 170 7.24 -18.87 -0.72
N GLY A 171 6.39 -17.86 -0.63
CA GLY A 171 5.02 -17.96 -1.14
C GLY A 171 4.20 -16.71 -0.90
N THR A 172 3.02 -16.75 -1.48
CA THR A 172 1.94 -15.78 -1.30
C THR A 172 0.82 -16.50 -0.56
N TRP A 173 0.40 -15.96 0.57
CA TRP A 173 -0.43 -16.66 1.54
C TRP A 173 -1.69 -15.87 1.87
N MET A 174 -2.74 -16.58 2.18
CA MET A 174 -3.98 -16.04 2.72
C MET A 174 -4.40 -16.84 3.95
N ILE A 175 -4.92 -16.15 4.95
CA ILE A 175 -5.54 -16.73 6.13
C ILE A 175 -6.96 -16.21 6.26
N ARG A 176 -7.86 -17.05 6.81
CA ARG A 176 -9.30 -16.77 6.92
C ARG A 176 -9.73 -16.76 8.38
N SER A 177 -10.67 -15.88 8.70
CA SER A 177 -11.41 -15.91 9.96
C SER A 177 -12.90 -15.84 9.67
N GLU A 178 -13.67 -16.74 10.26
CA GLU A 178 -15.13 -16.82 10.12
C GLU A 178 -15.86 -16.34 11.38
N ASP A 179 -15.12 -15.90 12.40
CA ASP A 179 -15.61 -15.48 13.71
C ASP A 179 -15.26 -14.02 14.05
N GLY A 180 -15.09 -13.21 13.01
CA GLY A 180 -14.81 -11.78 13.18
C GLY A 180 -13.37 -11.47 13.61
N GLY A 181 -12.42 -12.34 13.29
CA GLY A 181 -11.02 -12.15 13.62
C GLY A 181 -10.61 -12.65 15.00
N ILE A 182 -11.49 -13.37 15.73
CA ILE A 182 -11.15 -13.99 17.01
C ILE A 182 -10.14 -15.10 16.81
N SER A 183 -10.45 -16.02 15.89
CA SER A 183 -9.53 -17.07 15.46
C SER A 183 -9.28 -17.05 13.96
N TRP A 184 -8.14 -17.62 13.55
CA TRP A 184 -7.69 -17.66 12.17
C TRP A 184 -7.33 -19.08 11.77
N GLY A 185 -7.77 -19.46 10.57
CA GLY A 185 -7.49 -20.79 10.01
C GLY A 185 -6.04 -20.97 9.56
N ALA A 186 -5.70 -22.17 9.12
CA ALA A 186 -4.39 -22.43 8.54
C ALA A 186 -4.17 -21.59 7.26
N PRO A 187 -2.94 -21.11 7.01
CA PRO A 187 -2.62 -20.39 5.79
C PRO A 187 -2.71 -21.31 4.58
N TYR A 188 -3.12 -20.75 3.45
CA TYR A 188 -3.11 -21.46 2.16
C TYR A 188 -2.53 -20.55 1.07
N ARG A 189 -2.00 -21.18 0.01
CA ARG A 189 -1.36 -20.46 -1.09
C ARG A 189 -2.40 -19.79 -1.99
N VAL A 190 -2.08 -18.58 -2.43
CA VAL A 190 -2.82 -17.84 -3.46
C VAL A 190 -1.90 -17.55 -4.64
N PRO A 191 -2.44 -17.35 -5.87
CA PRO A 191 -1.59 -17.24 -7.07
C PRO A 191 -0.73 -15.99 -7.14
N LEU A 192 -1.12 -14.92 -6.44
CA LEU A 192 -0.44 -13.62 -6.49
C LEU A 192 -0.53 -12.89 -5.16
N ASN A 193 0.22 -11.80 -5.02
CA ASN A 193 0.18 -10.92 -3.87
C ASN A 193 0.20 -9.44 -4.29
N SER A 194 -0.41 -8.64 -3.44
CA SER A 194 -0.29 -7.20 -3.38
C SER A 194 -0.58 -6.71 -1.96
N PRO A 195 0.00 -5.57 -1.50
CA PRO A 195 -0.02 -5.14 -0.11
C PRO A 195 -1.41 -5.02 0.51
N HIS A 196 -2.37 -4.46 -0.22
CA HIS A 196 -3.70 -4.17 0.33
C HIS A 196 -4.68 -5.34 0.21
N GLY A 197 -4.27 -6.44 -0.44
CA GLY A 197 -5.12 -7.62 -0.62
C GLY A 197 -6.20 -7.47 -1.69
N PRO A 198 -7.16 -8.40 -1.72
CA PRO A 198 -8.27 -8.41 -2.66
C PRO A 198 -9.31 -7.32 -2.35
N VAL A 199 -10.22 -7.10 -3.32
CA VAL A 199 -11.37 -6.21 -3.18
C VAL A 199 -12.67 -6.94 -3.49
N VAL A 200 -13.76 -6.51 -2.86
CA VAL A 200 -15.11 -6.96 -3.19
C VAL A 200 -15.62 -6.15 -4.38
N ILE A 201 -16.08 -6.83 -5.41
CA ILE A 201 -16.70 -6.20 -6.57
C ILE A 201 -18.15 -6.68 -6.73
N SER A 202 -18.83 -6.21 -7.76
CA SER A 202 -20.25 -6.50 -8.02
C SER A 202 -20.59 -7.98 -7.91
N LYS A 203 -21.78 -8.28 -7.39
CA LYS A 203 -22.32 -9.63 -7.14
C LYS A 203 -21.52 -10.43 -6.09
N GLY A 204 -20.78 -9.74 -5.21
CA GLY A 204 -20.01 -10.39 -4.14
C GLY A 204 -18.77 -11.16 -4.60
N ARG A 205 -18.38 -11.00 -5.87
CA ARG A 205 -17.14 -11.58 -6.40
C ARG A 205 -15.93 -10.87 -5.79
N LEU A 206 -14.89 -11.62 -5.49
CA LEU A 206 -13.62 -11.07 -5.02
C LEU A 206 -12.65 -10.98 -6.19
N LEU A 207 -11.98 -9.83 -6.33
CA LEU A 207 -10.93 -9.60 -7.31
C LEU A 207 -9.63 -9.29 -6.58
N TYR A 208 -8.54 -9.93 -6.98
CA TYR A 208 -7.21 -9.69 -6.43
C TYR A 208 -6.25 -9.36 -7.57
N ALA A 209 -5.82 -8.10 -7.65
CA ALA A 209 -4.81 -7.64 -8.60
C ALA A 209 -3.44 -7.68 -7.93
N GLY A 210 -2.44 -8.20 -8.64
CA GLY A 210 -1.12 -8.33 -8.04
C GLY A 210 -0.10 -9.01 -8.96
N LYS A 211 0.98 -9.45 -8.33
CA LYS A 211 2.10 -10.13 -8.97
C LYS A 211 2.24 -11.55 -8.44
N ALA A 212 2.43 -12.50 -9.34
CA ALA A 212 2.81 -13.86 -8.99
C ALA A 212 4.28 -13.89 -8.55
N LEU A 213 4.50 -13.64 -7.25
CA LEU A 213 5.81 -13.70 -6.65
C LEU A 213 6.31 -15.14 -6.62
N TRP A 214 7.62 -15.31 -6.68
CA TRP A 214 8.30 -16.61 -6.57
C TRP A 214 7.93 -17.63 -7.67
N THR A 215 7.48 -17.13 -8.82
CA THR A 215 7.32 -17.87 -10.06
C THR A 215 8.37 -17.45 -11.09
N ASP A 216 8.69 -18.30 -12.05
CA ASP A 216 9.75 -18.02 -13.04
C ASP A 216 9.42 -16.80 -13.92
N ASP A 217 8.15 -16.62 -14.25
CA ASP A 217 7.66 -15.56 -15.12
C ASP A 217 7.29 -14.27 -14.38
N ASN A 218 7.04 -14.34 -13.06
CA ASN A 218 6.60 -13.20 -12.25
C ASN A 218 5.40 -12.46 -12.87
N ARG A 219 4.41 -13.19 -13.37
CA ARG A 219 3.22 -12.64 -14.04
C ARG A 219 2.56 -11.54 -13.22
N VAL A 220 2.01 -10.57 -13.91
CA VAL A 220 1.21 -9.48 -13.34
C VAL A 220 -0.18 -9.57 -13.90
N GLY A 221 -1.19 -9.61 -13.05
CA GLY A 221 -2.55 -9.83 -13.49
C GLY A 221 -3.55 -9.80 -12.35
N VAL A 222 -4.68 -10.44 -12.60
CA VAL A 222 -5.76 -10.53 -11.62
C VAL A 222 -6.21 -11.97 -11.41
N CYS A 223 -6.54 -12.26 -10.15
CA CYS A 223 -7.24 -13.49 -9.75
C CYS A 223 -8.63 -13.16 -9.26
N GLN A 224 -9.51 -14.14 -9.30
CA GLN A 224 -10.85 -14.02 -8.74
C GLN A 224 -11.19 -15.18 -7.82
N SER A 225 -12.09 -14.91 -6.89
CA SER A 225 -12.78 -15.94 -6.10
C SER A 225 -14.28 -15.69 -6.13
N THR A 226 -15.05 -16.78 -6.25
CA THR A 226 -16.52 -16.80 -6.21
C THR A 226 -17.07 -17.67 -5.09
N ASP A 227 -16.18 -18.15 -4.22
CA ASP A 227 -16.47 -19.08 -3.13
C ASP A 227 -16.02 -18.52 -1.76
N ASP A 228 -16.15 -17.21 -1.60
CA ASP A 228 -15.81 -16.49 -0.37
C ASP A 228 -14.31 -16.57 -0.01
N GLY A 229 -13.46 -16.53 -1.04
CA GLY A 229 -12.01 -16.56 -0.90
C GLY A 229 -11.43 -17.92 -0.55
N LYS A 230 -12.19 -19.02 -0.63
CA LYS A 230 -11.68 -20.39 -0.36
C LYS A 230 -10.71 -20.83 -1.45
N THR A 231 -11.07 -20.53 -2.70
CA THR A 231 -10.21 -20.81 -3.85
C THR A 231 -10.04 -19.57 -4.74
N TRP A 232 -8.91 -19.51 -5.44
CA TRP A 232 -8.54 -18.40 -6.29
C TRP A 232 -8.12 -18.92 -7.67
N GLN A 233 -8.69 -18.32 -8.71
CA GLN A 233 -8.39 -18.66 -10.09
C GLN A 233 -7.76 -17.45 -10.78
N TRP A 234 -6.68 -17.70 -11.53
CA TRP A 234 -6.13 -16.69 -12.43
C TRP A 234 -7.16 -16.35 -13.48
N LEU A 235 -7.49 -15.06 -13.58
CA LEU A 235 -8.52 -14.58 -14.50
C LEU A 235 -7.90 -14.09 -15.80
N SER A 236 -6.93 -13.15 -15.70
CA SER A 236 -6.27 -12.57 -16.86
C SER A 236 -4.98 -11.86 -16.48
N ASP A 237 -4.11 -11.67 -17.49
CA ASP A 237 -2.92 -10.86 -17.36
C ASP A 237 -3.21 -9.38 -17.61
N ILE A 238 -2.48 -8.49 -16.95
CA ILE A 238 -2.43 -7.09 -17.30
C ILE A 238 -1.33 -6.93 -18.35
N PRO A 239 -1.62 -6.31 -19.53
CA PRO A 239 -0.64 -6.10 -20.57
C PRO A 239 0.56 -5.28 -20.08
N THR A 240 1.70 -5.46 -20.71
CA THR A 240 2.88 -4.65 -20.44
C THR A 240 2.91 -3.47 -21.42
N ARG A 241 3.18 -2.28 -20.92
CA ARG A 241 3.39 -1.09 -21.76
C ARG A 241 4.64 -1.29 -22.62
N GLU A 242 4.62 -0.79 -23.85
CA GLU A 242 5.76 -0.87 -24.74
C GLU A 242 7.02 -0.24 -24.11
N GLY A 243 8.13 -0.96 -24.19
CA GLY A 243 9.41 -0.56 -23.57
C GLY A 243 9.55 -0.90 -22.09
N ASP A 244 8.48 -1.33 -21.39
CA ASP A 244 8.55 -1.75 -20.02
C ASP A 244 8.88 -3.25 -19.89
N ASN A 245 9.42 -3.61 -18.74
CA ASN A 245 9.52 -4.98 -18.26
C ASN A 245 8.44 -5.20 -17.20
N HIS A 246 7.52 -6.15 -17.41
CA HIS A 246 6.46 -6.47 -16.44
C HIS A 246 7.00 -6.89 -15.06
N ARG A 247 8.24 -7.38 -15.00
CA ARG A 247 8.90 -7.72 -13.72
C ARG A 247 9.13 -6.51 -12.81
N GLU A 248 9.08 -5.31 -13.39
CA GLU A 248 9.20 -4.03 -12.69
C GLU A 248 7.82 -3.40 -12.34
N TYR A 249 6.72 -4.14 -12.57
CA TYR A 249 5.40 -3.81 -12.06
C TYR A 249 5.20 -4.47 -10.71
N HIS A 250 4.82 -3.68 -9.71
CA HIS A 250 4.71 -4.12 -8.33
C HIS A 250 3.43 -3.57 -7.69
N GLU A 251 3.03 -4.16 -6.58
CA GLU A 251 2.11 -3.60 -5.59
C GLU A 251 0.87 -2.96 -6.22
N LEU A 252 0.04 -3.80 -6.85
CA LEU A 252 -1.18 -3.39 -7.50
C LEU A 252 -2.32 -3.23 -6.50
N HIS A 253 -3.26 -2.34 -6.78
CA HIS A 253 -4.55 -2.30 -6.09
C HIS A 253 -5.68 -2.06 -7.07
N ALA A 254 -6.85 -2.67 -6.82
CA ALA A 254 -8.02 -2.61 -7.68
C ALA A 254 -9.17 -1.84 -7.04
N VAL A 255 -10.09 -1.35 -7.88
CA VAL A 255 -11.41 -0.84 -7.46
C VAL A 255 -12.42 -1.05 -8.59
N GLU A 256 -13.69 -1.24 -8.24
CA GLU A 256 -14.80 -1.15 -9.18
C GLU A 256 -15.43 0.24 -9.09
N ALA A 257 -15.40 0.98 -10.18
CA ALA A 257 -16.03 2.29 -10.32
C ALA A 257 -17.57 2.18 -10.32
N ALA A 258 -18.26 3.31 -10.22
CA ALA A 258 -19.74 3.37 -10.25
C ALA A 258 -20.32 2.87 -11.58
N SER A 259 -19.58 3.01 -12.68
CA SER A 259 -19.95 2.48 -14.01
C SER A 259 -19.83 0.95 -14.13
N GLY A 260 -19.22 0.27 -13.16
CA GLY A 260 -18.85 -1.16 -13.25
C GLY A 260 -17.47 -1.40 -13.88
N ARG A 261 -16.77 -0.34 -14.34
CA ARG A 261 -15.38 -0.44 -14.79
C ARG A 261 -14.49 -0.87 -13.64
N LEU A 262 -13.64 -1.85 -13.88
CA LEU A 262 -12.56 -2.23 -12.98
C LEU A 262 -11.32 -1.42 -13.30
N ILE A 263 -10.68 -0.86 -12.28
CA ILE A 263 -9.46 -0.07 -12.40
C ILE A 263 -8.38 -0.74 -11.55
N VAL A 264 -7.18 -0.83 -12.11
CA VAL A 264 -5.99 -1.28 -11.38
C VAL A 264 -4.92 -0.21 -11.49
N GLN A 265 -4.37 0.20 -10.35
CA GLN A 265 -3.17 1.01 -10.31
C GLN A 265 -1.96 0.16 -9.96
N ILE A 266 -0.81 0.53 -10.51
CA ILE A 266 0.42 -0.26 -10.52
C ILE A 266 1.58 0.62 -10.09
N ARG A 267 2.35 0.19 -9.11
CA ARG A 267 3.65 0.77 -8.78
C ARG A 267 4.66 0.39 -9.86
N ASN A 268 5.19 1.38 -10.58
CA ASN A 268 6.16 1.17 -11.64
C ASN A 268 7.59 1.39 -11.17
N HIS A 269 8.47 0.42 -11.42
CA HIS A 269 9.92 0.53 -11.20
C HIS A 269 10.72 0.63 -12.49
N ASN A 270 10.07 0.59 -13.66
CA ASN A 270 10.74 0.76 -14.95
C ASN A 270 11.40 2.13 -15.07
N SER A 271 12.61 2.19 -15.60
CA SER A 271 13.32 3.40 -15.99
C SER A 271 12.75 3.93 -17.32
N PRO A 272 12.69 5.26 -17.57
CA PRO A 272 13.25 6.32 -16.73
C PRO A 272 12.31 6.82 -15.63
N ASN A 273 11.04 6.39 -15.57
CA ASN A 273 10.02 6.96 -14.69
C ASN A 273 9.71 6.04 -13.49
N ALA A 274 10.74 5.46 -12.88
CA ALA A 274 10.55 4.68 -11.67
C ALA A 274 9.82 5.49 -10.59
N GLY A 275 8.74 4.90 -10.04
CA GLY A 275 7.90 5.55 -9.04
C GLY A 275 6.70 6.32 -9.60
N GLU A 276 6.49 6.38 -10.92
CA GLU A 276 5.20 6.80 -11.46
C GLU A 276 4.12 5.74 -11.14
N THR A 277 2.90 6.18 -10.96
CA THR A 277 1.74 5.30 -10.89
C THR A 277 1.20 5.05 -12.29
N LEU A 278 1.16 3.79 -12.70
CA LEU A 278 0.46 3.39 -13.92
C LEU A 278 -0.96 2.96 -13.59
N GLN A 279 -1.84 3.03 -14.58
CA GLN A 279 -3.23 2.60 -14.48
C GLN A 279 -3.66 1.81 -15.71
N SER A 280 -4.36 0.71 -15.48
CA SER A 280 -5.07 -0.08 -16.47
C SER A 280 -6.54 -0.20 -16.05
N HIS A 281 -7.44 -0.43 -17.00
CA HIS A 281 -8.85 -0.69 -16.70
C HIS A 281 -9.42 -1.82 -17.55
N SER A 282 -10.52 -2.38 -17.07
CA SER A 282 -11.32 -3.42 -17.74
C SER A 282 -12.78 -3.03 -17.71
N ASP A 283 -13.47 -3.12 -18.85
CA ASP A 283 -14.91 -2.88 -19.00
C ASP A 283 -15.71 -4.20 -19.19
N ASP A 284 -15.04 -5.36 -19.09
CA ASP A 284 -15.63 -6.69 -19.31
C ASP A 284 -15.54 -7.61 -18.08
N GLY A 285 -15.46 -6.98 -16.90
CA GLY A 285 -15.41 -7.70 -15.63
C GLY A 285 -14.08 -8.36 -15.33
N GLY A 286 -12.98 -7.85 -15.89
CA GLY A 286 -11.62 -8.29 -15.65
C GLY A 286 -11.12 -9.36 -16.62
N GLN A 287 -11.85 -9.63 -17.72
CA GLN A 287 -11.42 -10.61 -18.72
C GLN A 287 -10.29 -10.07 -19.60
N THR A 288 -10.37 -8.78 -19.95
CA THR A 288 -9.33 -8.06 -20.70
C THR A 288 -9.01 -6.72 -20.05
N TRP A 289 -7.79 -6.25 -20.23
CA TRP A 289 -7.27 -5.03 -19.65
C TRP A 289 -6.63 -4.15 -20.71
N THR A 290 -6.78 -2.84 -20.56
CA THR A 290 -6.06 -1.88 -21.40
C THR A 290 -4.56 -1.93 -21.09
N VAL A 291 -3.74 -1.55 -22.06
CA VAL A 291 -2.31 -1.33 -21.82
C VAL A 291 -2.15 -0.24 -20.75
N PRO A 292 -1.35 -0.47 -19.69
CA PRO A 292 -1.15 0.51 -18.64
C PRO A 292 -0.66 1.84 -19.16
N ARG A 293 -1.22 2.93 -18.64
CA ARG A 293 -0.82 4.30 -18.96
C ARG A 293 -0.38 5.07 -17.72
N SER A 294 0.50 6.02 -17.88
CA SER A 294 0.79 6.99 -16.82
C SER A 294 -0.45 7.86 -16.55
N ILE A 295 -0.70 8.14 -15.29
CA ILE A 295 -1.77 9.05 -14.86
C ILE A 295 -1.24 10.39 -14.34
N GLY A 296 0.05 10.69 -14.60
CA GLY A 296 0.68 11.93 -14.16
C GLY A 296 0.91 12.01 -12.64
N VAL A 297 0.90 10.87 -11.95
CA VAL A 297 1.12 10.78 -10.50
C VAL A 297 2.42 10.06 -10.24
N TRP A 298 3.20 10.59 -9.31
CA TRP A 298 4.35 9.92 -8.74
C TRP A 298 4.03 9.58 -7.28
N GLY A 299 3.68 8.32 -7.01
CA GLY A 299 3.25 7.89 -5.69
C GLY A 299 3.23 6.37 -5.56
N LEU A 300 3.58 5.83 -4.38
CA LEU A 300 3.81 4.40 -4.19
C LEU A 300 3.49 3.92 -2.78
N PRO A 301 2.88 2.72 -2.68
CA PRO A 301 1.86 2.23 -3.60
C PRO A 301 0.59 3.04 -3.44
N SER A 302 -0.35 2.89 -4.35
CA SER A 302 -1.67 3.49 -4.22
C SER A 302 -2.68 2.51 -3.63
N HIS A 303 -3.63 3.06 -2.87
CA HIS A 303 -4.86 2.40 -2.45
C HIS A 303 -6.04 3.10 -3.10
N LEU A 304 -6.97 2.34 -3.63
CA LEU A 304 -8.16 2.83 -4.32
C LEU A 304 -9.41 2.56 -3.49
N LEU A 305 -10.30 3.53 -3.43
CA LEU A 305 -11.58 3.44 -2.74
C LEU A 305 -12.69 4.07 -3.58
N LYS A 306 -13.83 3.40 -3.72
CA LYS A 306 -15.06 4.01 -4.22
C LYS A 306 -15.80 4.67 -3.05
N LEU A 307 -16.03 5.97 -3.15
CA LEU A 307 -16.80 6.74 -2.18
C LEU A 307 -18.29 6.48 -2.33
N GLN A 308 -19.07 6.81 -1.29
CA GLN A 308 -20.53 6.64 -1.28
C GLN A 308 -21.24 7.46 -2.37
N ASP A 309 -20.67 8.59 -2.78
CA ASP A 309 -21.18 9.44 -3.86
C ASP A 309 -20.79 8.96 -5.27
N GLY A 310 -20.04 7.86 -5.35
CA GLY A 310 -19.61 7.23 -6.60
C GLY A 310 -18.26 7.71 -7.13
N ARG A 311 -17.68 8.78 -6.58
CA ARG A 311 -16.32 9.20 -6.90
C ARG A 311 -15.32 8.13 -6.48
N LEU A 312 -14.15 8.16 -7.11
CA LEU A 312 -13.02 7.34 -6.69
C LEU A 312 -12.02 8.20 -5.92
N LEU A 313 -11.45 7.63 -4.89
CA LEU A 313 -10.35 8.19 -4.14
C LEU A 313 -9.14 7.27 -4.27
N MET A 314 -7.97 7.84 -4.66
CA MET A 314 -6.69 7.20 -4.51
C MET A 314 -5.91 7.85 -3.38
N SER A 315 -5.29 7.06 -2.53
CA SER A 315 -4.31 7.51 -1.55
C SER A 315 -2.97 6.85 -1.82
N TYR A 316 -1.87 7.58 -1.63
CA TYR A 316 -0.52 7.08 -1.93
C TYR A 316 0.54 7.71 -1.04
N GLY A 317 1.64 6.97 -0.84
CA GLY A 317 2.83 7.49 -0.20
C GLY A 317 3.62 8.37 -1.17
N HIS A 318 3.86 9.62 -0.79
CA HIS A 318 4.67 10.56 -1.57
C HIS A 318 6.07 10.67 -0.98
N ARG A 319 7.06 10.08 -1.69
CA ARG A 319 8.46 9.97 -1.22
C ARG A 319 9.39 11.01 -1.86
N ARG A 320 8.84 12.14 -2.31
CA ARG A 320 9.52 13.38 -2.72
C ARG A 320 9.10 14.49 -1.78
N ALA A 321 9.80 15.62 -1.75
CA ALA A 321 9.38 16.75 -0.93
C ALA A 321 8.06 17.38 -1.46
N PRO A 322 7.07 17.63 -0.59
CA PRO A 322 6.98 17.25 0.82
C PRO A 322 6.75 15.74 0.98
N LEU A 323 7.53 15.10 1.88
CA LEU A 323 7.37 13.68 2.19
C LEU A 323 6.07 13.46 2.97
N GLY A 324 5.26 12.48 2.59
CA GLY A 324 4.01 12.23 3.31
C GLY A 324 2.98 11.39 2.57
N ILE A 325 1.71 11.68 2.86
CA ILE A 325 0.57 11.00 2.28
C ILE A 325 -0.25 12.01 1.48
N GLN A 326 -0.54 11.65 0.25
CA GLN A 326 -1.38 12.44 -0.63
C GLN A 326 -2.58 11.62 -1.09
N VAL A 327 -3.67 12.32 -1.42
CA VAL A 327 -4.86 11.72 -2.00
C VAL A 327 -5.30 12.51 -3.24
N ARG A 328 -6.01 11.86 -4.16
CA ARG A 328 -6.64 12.45 -5.33
C ARG A 328 -8.03 11.88 -5.54
N LEU A 329 -8.87 12.61 -6.20
CA LEU A 329 -10.24 12.20 -6.54
C LEU A 329 -10.38 12.06 -8.06
N SER A 330 -11.25 11.14 -8.46
CA SER A 330 -11.74 11.01 -9.83
C SER A 330 -13.26 11.05 -9.83
N GLU A 331 -13.82 11.87 -10.69
CA GLU A 331 -15.27 12.05 -10.90
C GLU A 331 -15.77 11.36 -12.17
N ASP A 332 -14.86 10.79 -12.95
CA ASP A 332 -15.06 10.23 -14.28
C ASP A 332 -14.67 8.74 -14.39
N ASN A 333 -14.90 7.98 -13.31
CA ASN A 333 -14.59 6.55 -13.24
C ASN A 333 -13.12 6.23 -13.55
N GLY A 334 -12.18 7.07 -13.08
CA GLY A 334 -10.74 6.89 -13.17
C GLY A 334 -10.12 7.36 -14.49
N ASP A 335 -10.84 8.02 -15.35
CA ASP A 335 -10.25 8.57 -16.58
C ASP A 335 -9.27 9.70 -16.27
N THR A 336 -9.62 10.58 -15.32
CA THR A 336 -8.75 11.64 -14.81
C THR A 336 -8.73 11.68 -13.28
N TRP A 337 -7.70 12.30 -12.73
CA TRP A 337 -7.49 12.47 -11.29
C TRP A 337 -7.26 13.95 -10.97
N SER A 338 -7.80 14.43 -9.85
CA SER A 338 -7.64 15.81 -9.38
C SER A 338 -6.18 16.16 -9.08
N GLU A 339 -5.90 17.44 -8.83
CA GLU A 339 -4.67 17.86 -8.15
C GLU A 339 -4.53 17.16 -6.79
N PRO A 340 -3.30 16.99 -6.26
CA PRO A 340 -3.10 16.32 -4.99
C PRO A 340 -3.65 17.12 -3.81
N ILE A 341 -4.35 16.44 -2.93
CA ILE A 341 -4.64 16.89 -1.57
C ILE A 341 -3.54 16.33 -0.66
N ILE A 342 -2.81 17.20 0.01
CA ILE A 342 -1.74 16.80 0.94
C ILE A 342 -2.39 16.49 2.30
N LEU A 343 -2.70 15.23 2.54
CA LEU A 343 -3.26 14.78 3.81
C LEU A 343 -2.25 14.90 4.96
N TYR A 344 -1.00 14.58 4.67
CA TYR A 344 0.14 14.70 5.58
C TYR A 344 1.40 15.02 4.77
N GLY A 345 2.17 16.02 5.20
CA GLY A 345 3.33 16.52 4.44
C GLY A 345 4.58 16.78 5.29
N ASP A 346 4.68 16.20 6.50
CA ASP A 346 5.78 16.40 7.45
C ASP A 346 6.54 15.11 7.74
N GLY A 347 6.67 14.23 6.74
CA GLY A 347 7.41 12.98 6.85
C GLY A 347 8.90 13.20 7.10
N ALA A 348 9.46 12.51 8.10
CA ALA A 348 10.86 12.65 8.48
C ALA A 348 11.84 11.95 7.52
N SER A 349 11.37 10.95 6.78
CA SER A 349 12.17 10.16 5.84
C SER A 349 11.31 9.58 4.71
N GLY A 350 11.94 9.00 3.69
CA GLY A 350 11.26 8.26 2.63
C GLY A 350 10.77 6.86 3.05
N ASP A 351 11.06 6.42 4.28
CA ASP A 351 10.54 5.15 4.82
C ASP A 351 9.13 5.40 5.41
N LEU A 352 8.19 5.60 4.53
CA LEU A 352 6.79 5.89 4.80
C LEU A 352 5.90 5.43 3.65
N GLY A 353 4.59 5.35 3.89
CA GLY A 353 3.58 5.14 2.84
C GLY A 353 2.63 4.00 3.11
N TYR A 354 2.20 3.35 2.05
CA TYR A 354 1.18 2.28 2.08
C TYR A 354 -0.11 2.76 2.76
N PRO A 355 -0.64 3.92 2.36
CA PRO A 355 -1.91 4.37 2.94
C PRO A 355 -3.03 3.44 2.54
N SER A 356 -3.93 3.20 3.48
CA SER A 356 -5.19 2.50 3.25
C SER A 356 -6.33 3.34 3.84
N THR A 357 -7.37 3.60 3.05
CA THR A 357 -8.44 4.56 3.39
C THR A 357 -9.80 3.87 3.37
N ILE A 358 -10.63 4.16 4.38
CA ILE A 358 -12.05 3.80 4.40
C ILE A 358 -12.91 5.06 4.54
N GLN A 359 -14.19 4.95 4.19
CA GLN A 359 -15.20 5.98 4.44
C GLN A 359 -16.20 5.50 5.48
N PHE A 360 -16.53 6.38 6.43
CA PHE A 360 -17.58 6.18 7.40
C PHE A 360 -18.95 6.56 6.83
N ASP A 361 -20.02 6.12 7.50
CA ASP A 361 -21.38 6.36 7.06
C ASP A 361 -21.79 7.85 7.06
N ASP A 362 -21.11 8.67 7.90
CA ASP A 362 -21.25 10.13 7.93
C ASP A 362 -20.45 10.86 6.82
N GLY A 363 -19.83 10.10 5.91
CA GLY A 363 -19.01 10.62 4.81
C GLY A 363 -17.58 10.99 5.21
N SER A 364 -17.23 11.01 6.49
CA SER A 364 -15.85 11.22 6.92
C SER A 364 -14.96 10.04 6.56
N LEU A 365 -13.65 10.24 6.60
CA LEU A 365 -12.64 9.28 6.12
C LEU A 365 -11.64 8.96 7.23
N CYS A 366 -11.13 7.73 7.21
CA CYS A 366 -9.97 7.33 8.00
C CYS A 366 -8.91 6.78 7.06
N THR A 367 -7.69 7.30 7.17
CA THR A 367 -6.53 6.80 6.43
C THR A 367 -5.48 6.34 7.43
N VAL A 368 -4.98 5.12 7.27
CA VAL A 368 -3.82 4.60 8.01
C VAL A 368 -2.61 4.48 7.09
N TRP A 369 -1.42 4.68 7.62
CA TRP A 369 -0.14 4.49 6.93
C TRP A 369 0.96 4.15 7.91
N TYR A 370 2.16 3.84 7.44
CA TYR A 370 3.34 3.75 8.28
C TYR A 370 4.35 4.85 7.94
N GLU A 371 5.13 5.26 8.92
CA GLU A 371 6.26 6.18 8.74
C GLU A 371 7.29 6.04 9.86
N VAL A 372 8.55 6.30 9.53
CA VAL A 372 9.59 6.57 10.53
C VAL A 372 9.40 8.00 11.01
N VAL A 373 9.00 8.17 12.27
CA VAL A 373 8.74 9.49 12.85
C VAL A 373 10.04 10.15 13.30
N LYS A 374 10.04 11.48 13.36
CA LYS A 374 11.20 12.25 13.79
C LYS A 374 11.67 11.83 15.19
N GLY A 375 12.95 11.52 15.32
CA GLY A 375 13.57 11.11 16.59
C GLY A 375 13.42 9.62 16.93
N SER A 376 12.82 8.81 16.05
CA SER A 376 12.76 7.36 16.19
C SER A 376 13.49 6.66 15.04
N PRO A 377 14.25 5.59 15.27
CA PRO A 377 14.76 4.73 14.21
C PRO A 377 13.73 3.73 13.70
N LEU A 378 12.57 3.65 14.36
CA LEU A 378 11.52 2.68 14.10
C LEU A 378 10.31 3.37 13.47
N SER A 379 9.67 2.69 12.55
CA SER A 379 8.41 3.15 11.96
C SER A 379 7.25 2.92 12.91
N GLN A 380 6.26 3.77 12.77
CA GLN A 380 4.99 3.71 13.49
C GLN A 380 3.82 3.67 12.50
N LEU A 381 2.75 3.00 12.91
CA LEU A 381 1.46 3.11 12.25
C LEU A 381 0.77 4.40 12.68
N ARG A 382 0.28 5.15 11.70
CA ARG A 382 -0.43 6.41 11.89
C ARG A 382 -1.84 6.29 11.36
N ALA A 383 -2.75 7.04 11.97
CA ALA A 383 -4.12 7.19 11.46
C ALA A 383 -4.49 8.67 11.41
N ALA A 384 -5.15 9.08 10.33
CA ALA A 384 -5.77 10.39 10.17
C ALA A 384 -7.29 10.25 10.07
N ARG A 385 -8.04 11.08 10.83
CA ARG A 385 -9.47 11.31 10.63
C ARG A 385 -9.65 12.61 9.88
N TRP A 386 -10.39 12.59 8.77
CA TRP A 386 -10.53 13.75 7.90
C TRP A 386 -11.81 13.67 7.07
N LYS A 387 -12.18 14.76 6.43
CA LYS A 387 -13.35 14.82 5.53
C LYS A 387 -13.08 15.72 4.34
N LEU A 388 -13.80 15.47 3.25
CA LEU A 388 -13.94 16.39 2.13
C LEU A 388 -15.01 17.44 2.47
N VAL A 389 -14.79 18.69 2.07
CA VAL A 389 -15.67 19.85 2.32
C VAL A 389 -16.09 20.49 1.00
#